data_b3dfc4fdad159de3e597b40e4d66d6d6
#
_entry.id   b3dfc4fdad159de3e597b40e4d66d6d6
#
_cell.length_a   1.000
_cell.length_b   1.000
_cell.length_c   1.000
_cell.angle_alpha   90.00
_cell.angle_beta   90.00
_cell.angle_gamma   90.00
#
_symmetry.space_group_name_H-M   'P 1'
#
loop_
_entity.id
_entity.type
_entity.pdbx_description
1 polymer ?
#
loop_
_entity_poly.entity_id
_entity_poly.type
_entity_poly.pdbx_seq_one_letter_code
_entity_poly.pdbx_strand_id
1 'polypeptide(L)'
;MTKVVYRTNDYYVEGDEITFTINLKNVGDKRIVNFTLKDELEEFVLPIEDGYRVSSTHGQIASYVKPVVINNITLKPGEVAQVVIKGIINSIE
;
A
#
# COMPACT_ATOMS: atom_id res chain seq x y z
N MET A 1 -9.52 9.53 -9.51
CA MET A 1 -9.14 8.75 -8.31
C MET A 1 -8.04 9.46 -7.56
N THR A 2 -8.12 9.45 -6.25
CA THR A 2 -7.14 10.10 -5.38
C THR A 2 -6.41 9.07 -4.53
N LYS A 3 -5.09 9.15 -4.50
CA LYS A 3 -4.25 8.31 -3.65
C LYS A 3 -3.65 9.17 -2.54
N VAL A 4 -3.84 8.74 -1.28
CA VAL A 4 -3.26 9.41 -0.11
C VAL A 4 -2.45 8.38 0.67
N VAL A 5 -1.23 8.75 1.05
CA VAL A 5 -0.32 7.88 1.79
C VAL A 5 0.00 8.53 3.13
N TYR A 6 -0.17 7.77 4.21
CA TYR A 6 0.14 8.22 5.56
C TYR A 6 1.27 7.40 6.15
N ARG A 7 2.08 8.06 6.98
CA ARG A 7 3.14 7.41 7.76
C ARG A 7 2.78 7.49 9.24
N THR A 8 3.17 6.47 10.00
CA THR A 8 2.88 6.42 11.43
C THR A 8 3.79 7.31 12.27
N ASN A 9 5.01 7.57 11.81
CA ASN A 9 5.99 8.41 12.50
C ASN A 9 6.63 9.40 11.56
N ASP A 10 7.16 10.50 12.09
CA ASP A 10 7.86 11.50 11.31
C ASP A 10 9.30 11.10 11.00
N TYR A 11 9.90 10.26 11.85
CA TYR A 11 11.25 9.74 11.62
C TYR A 11 11.38 8.32 12.16
N TYR A 12 12.39 7.61 11.65
CA TYR A 12 12.60 6.20 11.96
C TYR A 12 14.08 5.93 12.20
N VAL A 13 14.36 4.88 12.97
CA VAL A 13 15.71 4.32 13.12
C VAL A 13 15.73 2.92 12.54
N GLU A 14 16.93 2.43 12.24
CA GLU A 14 17.11 1.08 11.69
C GLU A 14 16.46 0.04 12.58
N GLY A 15 15.72 -0.88 11.97
CA GLY A 15 15.00 -1.93 12.67
C GLY A 15 13.57 -1.58 13.04
N ASP A 16 13.18 -0.31 12.95
CA ASP A 16 11.82 0.10 13.24
C ASP A 16 10.84 -0.44 12.21
N GLU A 17 9.63 -0.76 12.67
CA GLU A 17 8.54 -1.09 11.78
C GLU A 17 7.94 0.20 11.22
N ILE A 18 7.77 0.25 9.90
CA ILE A 18 7.12 1.37 9.24
C ILE A 18 5.81 0.89 8.63
N THR A 19 4.77 1.71 8.77
CA THR A 19 3.44 1.41 8.24
C THR A 19 3.05 2.48 7.22
N PHE A 20 2.65 2.04 6.02
CA PHE A 20 2.10 2.91 4.99
C PHE A 20 0.61 2.60 4.86
N THR A 21 -0.22 3.64 4.86
CA THR A 21 -1.65 3.50 4.59
C THR A 21 -1.96 4.23 3.31
N ILE A 22 -2.53 3.51 2.34
CA ILE A 22 -2.88 4.06 1.03
C ILE A 22 -4.40 4.06 0.93
N ASN A 23 -4.97 5.24 0.69
CA ASN A 23 -6.40 5.37 0.44
C ASN A 23 -6.63 5.72 -1.02
N LEU A 24 -7.42 4.87 -1.71
CA LEU A 24 -7.78 5.06 -3.10
C LEU A 24 -9.27 5.39 -3.16
N LYS A 25 -9.60 6.60 -3.56
CA LYS A 25 -11.00 7.03 -3.66
C LYS A 25 -11.38 7.23 -5.11
N ASN A 26 -12.53 6.68 -5.50
CA ASN A 26 -13.11 6.95 -6.79
C ASN A 26 -13.85 8.29 -6.72
N VAL A 27 -13.24 9.34 -7.27
CA VAL A 27 -13.82 10.70 -7.28
C VAL A 27 -14.62 10.98 -8.55
N GLY A 28 -14.71 10.00 -9.45
CA GLY A 28 -15.50 10.12 -10.67
C GLY A 28 -16.97 9.76 -10.46
N ASP A 29 -17.72 9.79 -11.53
CA ASP A 29 -19.15 9.47 -11.55
C ASP A 29 -19.44 8.07 -12.07
N LYS A 30 -18.41 7.33 -12.45
CA LYS A 30 -18.52 5.95 -12.96
C LYS A 30 -17.74 4.99 -12.09
N ARG A 31 -18.19 3.73 -12.08
CA ARG A 31 -17.50 2.66 -11.36
C ARG A 31 -16.14 2.38 -12.00
N ILE A 32 -15.13 2.20 -11.15
CA ILE A 32 -13.81 1.74 -11.57
C ILE A 32 -13.79 0.23 -11.36
N VAL A 33 -13.41 -0.54 -12.39
CA VAL A 33 -13.36 -2.00 -12.33
C VAL A 33 -11.97 -2.48 -12.72
N ASN A 34 -11.55 -3.58 -12.14
CA ASN A 34 -10.29 -4.27 -12.45
C ASN A 34 -9.07 -3.35 -12.36
N PHE A 35 -9.07 -2.44 -11.40
CA PHE A 35 -7.92 -1.57 -11.18
C PHE A 35 -6.82 -2.36 -10.46
N THR A 36 -5.59 -2.17 -10.90
CA THR A 36 -4.41 -2.76 -10.27
C THR A 36 -3.62 -1.67 -9.58
N LEU A 37 -3.40 -1.83 -8.29
CA LEU A 37 -2.50 -0.98 -7.51
C LEU A 37 -1.13 -1.64 -7.46
N LYS A 38 -0.10 -0.88 -7.82
CA LYS A 38 1.27 -1.33 -7.77
C LYS A 38 2.07 -0.32 -6.97
N ASP A 39 2.73 -0.77 -5.90
CA ASP A 39 3.51 0.10 -5.03
C ASP A 39 4.94 -0.39 -4.95
N GLU A 40 5.86 0.43 -5.45
CA GLU A 40 7.29 0.19 -5.34
C GLU A 40 7.80 0.95 -4.12
N LEU A 41 7.98 0.21 -3.03
CA LEU A 41 8.42 0.78 -1.77
C LEU A 41 9.85 1.31 -1.89
N GLU A 42 10.20 2.26 -1.03
CA GLU A 42 11.53 2.84 -1.01
C GLU A 42 12.58 1.79 -0.62
N GLU A 43 13.82 1.98 -1.09
CA GLU A 43 14.87 0.97 -0.93
C GLU A 43 15.19 0.66 0.53
N PHE A 44 15.03 1.63 1.42
CA PHE A 44 15.31 1.44 2.83
C PHE A 44 14.18 0.71 3.58
N VAL A 45 13.11 0.35 2.91
CA VAL A 45 12.01 -0.42 3.50
C VAL A 45 12.13 -1.87 3.08
N LEU A 46 12.40 -2.75 4.04
CA LEU A 46 12.58 -4.18 3.80
C LEU A 46 11.34 -4.96 4.19
N PRO A 47 11.10 -6.12 3.58
CA PRO A 47 10.01 -6.99 3.99
C PRO A 47 10.25 -7.55 5.40
N ILE A 48 9.16 -7.88 6.10
CA ILE A 48 9.20 -8.55 7.38
C ILE A 48 9.26 -10.05 7.07
N GLU A 49 10.33 -10.72 7.52
CA GLU A 49 10.58 -12.12 7.19
C GLU A 49 10.66 -12.32 5.68
N ASP A 50 9.69 -13.00 5.07
CA ASP A 50 9.70 -13.35 3.65
C ASP A 50 8.79 -12.47 2.79
N GLY A 51 8.18 -11.44 3.36
CA GLY A 51 7.33 -10.51 2.60
C GLY A 51 6.86 -9.34 3.44
N TYR A 52 6.32 -8.32 2.78
CA TYR A 52 5.68 -7.21 3.46
C TYR A 52 4.35 -7.68 4.06
N ARG A 53 3.95 -7.06 5.17
CA ARG A 53 2.63 -7.31 5.75
C ARG A 53 1.63 -6.40 5.03
N VAL A 54 0.77 -7.00 4.20
CA VAL A 54 -0.14 -6.25 3.35
C VAL A 54 -1.58 -6.64 3.70
N SER A 55 -2.44 -5.64 3.84
CA SER A 55 -3.88 -5.86 3.93
C SER A 55 -4.59 -4.86 3.03
N SER A 56 -5.73 -5.27 2.49
CA SER A 56 -6.51 -4.43 1.59
C SER A 56 -7.99 -4.68 1.80
N THR A 57 -8.78 -3.62 1.79
CA THR A 57 -10.24 -3.72 1.91
C THR A 57 -10.90 -4.20 0.62
N HIS A 58 -10.21 -4.02 -0.52
CA HIS A 58 -10.74 -4.35 -1.85
C HIS A 58 -9.69 -5.11 -2.64
N GLY A 59 -10.16 -5.86 -3.62
CA GLY A 59 -9.28 -6.57 -4.53
C GLY A 59 -8.59 -7.78 -3.91
N GLN A 60 -7.54 -8.24 -4.57
CA GLN A 60 -6.78 -9.42 -4.16
C GLN A 60 -5.29 -9.10 -4.20
N ILE A 61 -4.58 -9.46 -3.14
CA ILE A 61 -3.15 -9.22 -3.06
C ILE A 61 -2.44 -10.25 -3.94
N ALA A 62 -1.78 -9.76 -4.99
CA ALA A 62 -1.08 -10.61 -5.95
C ALA A 62 0.41 -10.76 -5.63
N SER A 63 1.00 -9.80 -4.91
CA SER A 63 2.41 -9.84 -4.55
C SER A 63 2.64 -9.17 -3.19
N TYR A 64 3.40 -9.85 -2.33
CA TYR A 64 3.79 -9.35 -1.01
C TYR A 64 5.24 -8.86 -0.97
N VAL A 65 5.92 -8.83 -2.12
CA VAL A 65 7.28 -8.35 -2.26
C VAL A 65 7.29 -7.23 -3.28
N LYS A 66 8.40 -6.50 -3.38
CA LYS A 66 8.50 -5.39 -4.35
C LYS A 66 8.36 -5.87 -5.78
N PRO A 67 7.48 -5.26 -6.55
CA PRO A 67 6.46 -4.31 -6.13
C PRO A 67 5.29 -5.01 -5.44
N VAL A 68 4.67 -4.37 -4.45
CA VAL A 68 3.43 -4.88 -3.87
C VAL A 68 2.31 -4.63 -4.89
N VAL A 69 1.56 -5.67 -5.21
CA VAL A 69 0.53 -5.61 -6.26
C VAL A 69 -0.80 -6.10 -5.69
N ILE A 70 -1.85 -5.32 -5.90
CA ILE A 70 -3.22 -5.68 -5.55
C ILE A 70 -4.07 -5.56 -6.81
N ASN A 71 -4.65 -6.69 -7.23
CA ASN A 71 -5.44 -6.78 -8.44
C ASN A 71 -6.95 -6.69 -8.16
N ASN A 72 -7.71 -6.45 -9.20
CA ASN A 72 -9.17 -6.54 -9.21
C ASN A 72 -9.85 -5.60 -8.21
N ILE A 73 -9.33 -4.40 -8.05
CA ILE A 73 -9.96 -3.39 -7.21
C ILE A 73 -11.14 -2.79 -7.97
N THR A 74 -12.33 -2.89 -7.39
CA THR A 74 -13.55 -2.30 -7.94
C THR A 74 -14.09 -1.28 -6.95
N LEU A 75 -14.31 -0.05 -7.43
CA LEU A 75 -14.77 1.05 -6.60
C LEU A 75 -15.96 1.75 -7.26
N LYS A 76 -17.07 1.81 -6.54
CA LYS A 76 -18.21 2.65 -6.94
C LYS A 76 -17.84 4.12 -6.77
N PRO A 77 -18.56 5.05 -7.42
CA PRO A 77 -18.34 6.48 -7.18
C PRO A 77 -18.40 6.81 -5.68
N GLY A 78 -17.36 7.50 -5.20
CA GLY A 78 -17.25 7.88 -3.79
C GLY A 78 -16.69 6.80 -2.86
N GLU A 79 -16.56 5.58 -3.33
CA GLU A 79 -16.02 4.48 -2.52
C GLU A 79 -14.52 4.58 -2.33
N VAL A 80 -14.03 4.14 -1.17
CA VAL A 80 -12.61 4.18 -0.81
C VAL A 80 -12.10 2.77 -0.55
N ALA A 81 -10.99 2.41 -1.19
CA ALA A 81 -10.22 1.23 -0.83
C ALA A 81 -9.06 1.67 0.06
N GLN A 82 -8.79 0.90 1.10
CA GLN A 82 -7.67 1.17 1.99
C GLN A 82 -6.70 0.00 1.97
N VAL A 83 -5.43 0.30 1.73
CA VAL A 83 -4.35 -0.67 1.71
C VAL A 83 -3.34 -0.27 2.77
N VAL A 84 -2.95 -1.24 3.62
CA VAL A 84 -1.95 -1.04 4.66
C VAL A 84 -0.77 -1.96 4.37
N ILE A 85 0.42 -1.38 4.32
CA ILE A 85 1.66 -2.10 4.05
C ILE A 85 2.64 -1.83 5.18
N LYS A 86 3.16 -2.89 5.79
CA LYS A 86 4.15 -2.79 6.87
C LYS A 86 5.46 -3.42 6.44
N GLY A 87 6.54 -2.75 6.77
CA GLY A 87 7.90 -3.21 6.53
C GLY A 87 8.83 -2.83 7.67
N ILE A 88 10.13 -3.04 7.46
CA ILE A 88 11.16 -2.73 8.47
C ILE A 88 12.16 -1.78 7.84
N ILE A 89 12.58 -0.78 8.60
CA ILE A 89 13.60 0.17 8.16
C ILE A 89 14.97 -0.51 8.17
N ASN A 90 15.65 -0.47 7.04
CA ASN A 90 17.04 -0.90 6.93
C ASN A 90 17.97 0.30 7.14
N SER A 91 19.28 0.05 7.11
CA SER A 91 20.28 1.11 7.25
C SER A 91 20.10 2.20 6.18
N ILE A 92 20.13 3.45 6.63
CA ILE A 92 19.94 4.62 5.76
C ILE A 92 21.28 5.35 5.61
N GLU A 93 22.21 4.74 4.93
CA GLU A 93 23.50 5.38 4.70
C GLU A 93 23.59 6.03 3.34
#